data_598a21e026fbdffaaed5c04b45a68887
#
_entry.id   598a21e026fbdffaaed5c04b45a68887
#
_cell.length_a   1.000
_cell.length_b   1.000
_cell.length_c   1.000
_cell.angle_alpha   90.00
_cell.angle_beta   90.00
_cell.angle_gamma   90.00
#
_symmetry.space_group_name_H-M   'P 1'
#
loop_
_entity.id
_entity.type
_entity.pdbx_description
1 polymer ?
#
loop_
_entity_poly.entity_id
_entity_poly.type
_entity_poly.pdbx_seq_one_letter_code
_entity_poly.pdbx_strand_id
1 'polypeptide(L)'
;MEKYVITISRQFGSFGSLVARALSKQLGIEFMDRDIVEETAKRMNTSVKEISRKEEDIRSKFSYHLYPFGVGTTDLQDEIFLVQENIIQDFAKKDSCIIVGRCGAYCLRNEPRLLRVYVYAPYEVRVKNC
;
A
#
# COMPACT_ATOMS: atom_id res chain seq x y z
N MET A 1 -14.73 11.06 -19.12
CA MET A 1 -13.66 11.58 -18.23
C MET A 1 -12.49 10.62 -18.21
N GLU A 2 -11.29 11.13 -18.35
CA GLU A 2 -10.13 10.28 -18.32
C GLU A 2 -9.85 9.73 -16.93
N LYS A 3 -9.34 8.51 -16.90
CA LYS A 3 -9.00 7.81 -15.68
C LYS A 3 -7.89 8.51 -14.89
N TYR A 4 -8.00 8.53 -13.58
CA TYR A 4 -6.99 9.04 -12.68
C TYR A 4 -6.81 8.12 -11.49
N VAL A 5 -5.68 8.23 -10.80
CA VAL A 5 -5.37 7.42 -9.63
C VAL A 5 -4.92 8.32 -8.49
N ILE A 6 -5.41 8.06 -7.30
CA ILE A 6 -4.97 8.75 -6.08
C ILE A 6 -4.28 7.72 -5.19
N THR A 7 -3.05 8.02 -4.79
CA THR A 7 -2.35 7.19 -3.81
C THR A 7 -2.32 7.93 -2.47
N ILE A 8 -2.62 7.22 -1.40
CA ILE A 8 -2.62 7.79 -0.05
C ILE A 8 -1.59 7.04 0.79
N SER A 9 -0.54 7.75 1.17
CA SER A 9 0.41 7.29 2.18
C SER A 9 0.06 7.98 3.50
N ARG A 10 0.30 7.33 4.63
CA ARG A 10 -0.16 7.87 5.90
C ARG A 10 0.74 7.47 7.04
N GLN A 11 0.74 8.31 8.07
CA GLN A 11 1.29 7.95 9.37
C GLN A 11 0.29 7.08 10.13
N PHE A 12 0.79 6.17 10.94
CA PHE A 12 -0.05 5.36 11.80
C PHE A 12 -0.84 6.25 12.76
N GLY A 13 -2.13 5.99 12.87
CA GLY A 13 -3.02 6.77 13.75
C GLY A 13 -3.47 8.11 13.19
N SER A 14 -3.20 8.40 11.90
CA SER A 14 -3.61 9.66 11.26
C SER A 14 -4.99 9.60 10.59
N PHE A 15 -5.68 8.48 10.67
CA PHE A 15 -6.97 8.22 10.02
C PHE A 15 -6.91 8.26 8.48
N GLY A 16 -5.75 7.94 7.91
CA GLY A 16 -5.59 7.92 6.45
C GLY A 16 -6.58 7.02 5.73
N SER A 17 -6.90 5.85 6.31
CA SER A 17 -7.87 4.92 5.72
C SER A 17 -9.30 5.49 5.73
N LEU A 18 -9.66 6.25 6.76
CA LEU A 18 -10.96 6.93 6.83
C LEU A 18 -11.04 8.04 5.78
N VAL A 19 -9.94 8.76 5.56
CA VAL A 19 -9.86 9.76 4.49
C VAL A 19 -10.09 9.10 3.13
N ALA A 20 -9.43 7.97 2.89
CA ALA A 20 -9.60 7.23 1.64
C ALA A 20 -11.06 6.81 1.42
N ARG A 21 -11.70 6.31 2.47
CA ARG A 21 -13.11 5.90 2.40
C ARG A 21 -14.04 7.07 2.09
N ALA A 22 -13.81 8.22 2.74
CA ALA A 22 -14.59 9.41 2.50
C ALA A 22 -14.42 9.91 1.06
N LEU A 23 -13.18 9.95 0.55
CA LEU A 23 -12.90 10.32 -0.83
C LEU A 23 -13.55 9.35 -1.83
N SER A 24 -13.48 8.08 -1.55
CA SER A 24 -14.10 7.04 -2.39
C SER A 24 -15.60 7.32 -2.55
N LYS A 25 -16.28 7.65 -1.47
CA LYS A 25 -17.70 7.97 -1.50
C LYS A 25 -17.98 9.25 -2.28
N GLN A 26 -17.21 10.31 -2.05
CA GLN A 26 -17.42 11.58 -2.70
C GLN A 26 -17.16 11.52 -4.21
N LEU A 27 -16.15 10.79 -4.61
CA LEU A 27 -15.74 10.71 -6.01
C LEU A 27 -16.43 9.56 -6.77
N GLY A 28 -17.10 8.65 -6.05
CA GLY A 28 -17.74 7.50 -6.67
C GLY A 28 -16.74 6.52 -7.27
N ILE A 29 -15.56 6.40 -6.70
CA ILE A 29 -14.52 5.49 -7.19
C ILE A 29 -14.13 4.49 -6.08
N GLU A 30 -13.60 3.35 -6.49
CA GLU A 30 -13.20 2.32 -5.55
C GLU A 30 -11.87 2.64 -4.88
N PHE A 31 -11.64 2.07 -3.70
CA PHE A 31 -10.34 2.16 -3.04
C PHE A 31 -9.86 0.77 -2.61
N MET A 32 -8.55 0.60 -2.57
CA MET A 32 -7.90 -0.60 -2.07
C MET A 32 -7.01 -0.27 -0.89
N ASP A 33 -7.13 -1.05 0.17
CA ASP A 33 -6.28 -0.96 1.36
C ASP A 33 -5.82 -2.37 1.70
N ARG A 34 -6.45 -3.02 2.66
CA ARG A 34 -6.09 -4.38 3.07
C ARG A 34 -6.46 -5.44 2.02
N ASP A 35 -7.36 -5.11 1.12
CA ASP A 35 -7.75 -5.99 0.02
C ASP A 35 -6.54 -6.44 -0.81
N ILE A 36 -5.51 -5.60 -0.90
CA ILE A 36 -4.27 -5.95 -1.62
C ILE A 36 -3.60 -7.15 -0.97
N VAL A 37 -3.57 -7.19 0.37
CA VAL A 37 -2.97 -8.30 1.10
C VAL A 37 -3.74 -9.59 0.86
N GLU A 38 -5.07 -9.51 0.90
CA GLU A 38 -5.94 -10.66 0.66
C GLU A 38 -5.75 -11.22 -0.75
N GLU A 39 -5.73 -10.35 -1.74
CA GLU A 39 -5.52 -10.75 -3.13
C GLU A 39 -4.12 -11.31 -3.35
N THR A 40 -3.11 -10.75 -2.68
CA THR A 40 -1.75 -11.28 -2.72
C THR A 40 -1.70 -12.71 -2.18
N ALA A 41 -2.33 -12.93 -1.04
CA ALA A 41 -2.39 -14.25 -0.43
C ALA A 41 -3.05 -15.26 -1.37
N LYS A 42 -4.12 -14.87 -2.04
CA LYS A 42 -4.81 -15.70 -3.03
C LYS A 42 -3.89 -16.07 -4.19
N ARG A 43 -3.24 -15.09 -4.79
CA ARG A 43 -2.39 -15.31 -5.97
C ARG A 43 -1.17 -16.17 -5.64
N MET A 44 -0.68 -16.08 -4.42
CA MET A 44 0.47 -16.86 -3.96
C MET A 44 0.08 -18.17 -3.29
N ASN A 45 -1.22 -18.45 -3.20
CA ASN A 45 -1.74 -19.65 -2.56
C ASN A 45 -1.22 -19.82 -1.12
N THR A 46 -1.27 -18.74 -0.35
CA THR A 46 -0.81 -18.68 1.03
C THR A 46 -1.83 -17.94 1.90
N SER A 47 -1.53 -17.72 3.17
CA SER A 47 -2.43 -17.05 4.10
C SER A 47 -2.08 -15.57 4.25
N VAL A 48 -3.09 -14.75 4.59
CA VAL A 48 -2.89 -13.32 4.90
C VAL A 48 -1.90 -13.15 6.05
N LYS A 49 -1.98 -14.02 7.05
CA LYS A 49 -1.08 -13.99 8.21
C LYS A 49 0.38 -14.18 7.79
N GLU A 50 0.64 -15.08 6.87
CA GLU A 50 1.99 -15.35 6.37
C GLU A 50 2.53 -14.14 5.60
N ILE A 51 1.72 -13.52 4.75
CA ILE A 51 2.10 -12.32 4.00
C ILE A 51 2.42 -11.18 4.98
N SER A 52 1.55 -10.93 5.95
CA SER A 52 1.74 -9.86 6.94
C SER A 52 3.02 -10.06 7.76
N ARG A 53 3.30 -11.30 8.14
CA ARG A 53 4.51 -11.64 8.88
C ARG A 53 5.77 -11.34 8.05
N LYS A 54 5.77 -11.68 6.78
CA LYS A 54 6.90 -11.40 5.89
C LYS A 54 7.12 -9.91 5.69
N GLU A 55 6.05 -9.14 5.58
CA GLU A 55 6.15 -7.67 5.48
C GLU A 55 6.74 -7.07 6.75
N GLU A 56 6.34 -7.55 7.92
CA GLU A 56 6.90 -7.10 9.19
C GLU A 56 8.39 -7.43 9.31
N ASP A 57 8.79 -8.61 8.86
CA ASP A 57 10.20 -9.00 8.83
C ASP A 57 11.03 -8.03 7.99
N ILE A 58 10.52 -7.60 6.85
CA ILE A 58 11.19 -6.62 5.99
C ILE A 58 11.37 -5.31 6.75
N ARG A 59 10.33 -4.80 7.41
CA ARG A 59 10.39 -3.56 8.17
C ARG A 59 11.39 -3.66 9.32
N SER A 60 11.36 -4.76 10.04
CA SER A 60 12.26 -5.00 11.15
C SER A 60 13.71 -5.01 10.70
N LYS A 61 14.00 -5.67 9.60
CA LYS A 61 15.34 -5.73 9.02
C LYS A 61 15.81 -4.37 8.53
N PHE A 62 14.94 -3.59 7.92
CA PHE A 62 15.24 -2.23 7.49
C PHE A 62 15.63 -1.33 8.65
N SER A 63 14.99 -1.51 9.81
CA SER A 63 15.27 -0.71 11.00
C SER A 63 16.70 -0.87 11.50
N TYR A 64 17.35 -1.97 11.22
CA TYR A 64 18.69 -2.25 11.70
C TYR A 64 19.79 -1.87 10.73
N HIS A 65 19.45 -1.42 9.53
CA HIS A 65 20.41 -1.01 8.49
C HIS A 65 21.51 -2.04 8.22
N LEU A 66 21.19 -3.31 8.33
CA LEU A 66 22.21 -4.34 8.35
C LEU A 66 22.43 -5.06 7.02
N TYR A 67 22.05 -4.42 5.92
CA TYR A 67 22.19 -5.06 4.62
C TYR A 67 22.94 -4.19 3.63
N PRO A 68 24.22 -3.93 3.88
CA PRO A 68 25.00 -3.08 2.99
C PRO A 68 25.19 -3.66 1.59
N PHE A 69 24.84 -4.93 1.39
CA PHE A 69 25.05 -5.62 0.11
C PHE A 69 23.74 -6.13 -0.49
N GLY A 70 22.61 -5.60 -0.06
CA GLY A 70 21.32 -6.02 -0.59
C GLY A 70 20.89 -7.42 -0.19
N VAL A 71 21.46 -7.95 0.89
CA VAL A 71 21.20 -9.33 1.34
C VAL A 71 20.00 -9.43 2.25
N GLY A 72 19.22 -8.35 2.40
CA GLY A 72 18.11 -8.31 3.35
C GLY A 72 16.80 -8.87 2.85
N THR A 73 16.63 -9.01 1.53
CA THR A 73 15.41 -9.52 0.96
C THR A 73 15.59 -10.97 0.56
N THR A 74 14.57 -11.79 0.86
CA THR A 74 14.52 -13.16 0.37
C THR A 74 13.78 -13.18 -0.96
N ASP A 75 13.98 -14.22 -1.76
CA ASP A 75 13.24 -14.40 -3.01
C ASP A 75 11.74 -14.35 -2.79
N LEU A 76 11.26 -14.88 -1.65
CA LEU A 76 9.85 -14.84 -1.29
C LEU A 76 9.36 -13.40 -1.06
N GLN A 77 10.16 -12.57 -0.42
CA GLN A 77 9.81 -11.16 -0.17
C GLN A 77 9.72 -10.38 -1.47
N ASP A 78 10.66 -10.61 -2.38
CA ASP A 78 10.63 -9.99 -3.71
C ASP A 78 9.41 -10.45 -4.50
N GLU A 79 9.06 -11.72 -4.39
CA GLU A 79 7.88 -12.28 -5.04
C GLU A 79 6.59 -11.64 -4.51
N ILE A 80 6.48 -11.45 -3.20
CA ILE A 80 5.34 -10.76 -2.59
C ILE A 80 5.21 -9.35 -3.16
N PHE A 81 6.32 -8.61 -3.23
CA PHE A 81 6.32 -7.25 -3.76
C PHE A 81 5.86 -7.23 -5.22
N LEU A 82 6.38 -8.12 -6.04
CA LEU A 82 6.01 -8.19 -7.46
C LEU A 82 4.53 -8.53 -7.65
N VAL A 83 4.00 -9.43 -6.84
CA VAL A 83 2.57 -9.77 -6.91
C VAL A 83 1.73 -8.57 -6.50
N GLN A 84 2.11 -7.87 -5.44
CA GLN A 84 1.40 -6.66 -5.00
C GLN A 84 1.45 -5.57 -6.08
N GLU A 85 2.59 -5.36 -6.69
CA GLU A 85 2.74 -4.40 -7.78
C GLU A 85 1.80 -4.72 -8.94
N ASN A 86 1.72 -5.98 -9.33
CA ASN A 86 0.83 -6.43 -10.39
C ASN A 86 -0.63 -6.18 -10.03
N ILE A 87 -1.03 -6.47 -8.79
CA ILE A 87 -2.40 -6.25 -8.32
C ILE A 87 -2.75 -4.75 -8.39
N ILE A 88 -1.86 -3.90 -7.91
CA ILE A 88 -2.05 -2.45 -7.90
C ILE A 88 -2.17 -1.93 -9.33
N GLN A 89 -1.30 -2.37 -10.21
CA GLN A 89 -1.32 -1.94 -11.61
C GLN A 89 -2.58 -2.41 -12.32
N ASP A 90 -3.00 -3.66 -12.11
CA ASP A 90 -4.22 -4.18 -12.70
C ASP A 90 -5.45 -3.40 -12.24
N PHE A 91 -5.51 -3.09 -10.94
CA PHE A 91 -6.60 -2.31 -10.37
C PHE A 91 -6.66 -0.91 -10.96
N ALA A 92 -5.50 -0.26 -11.09
CA ALA A 92 -5.41 1.07 -11.67
C ALA A 92 -5.75 1.12 -13.16
N LYS A 93 -5.53 0.03 -13.88
CA LYS A 93 -5.87 -0.05 -15.32
C LYS A 93 -7.36 -0.14 -15.57
N LYS A 94 -8.12 -0.70 -14.63
CA LYS A 94 -9.56 -0.91 -14.82
C LYS A 94 -10.34 0.39 -14.80
N ASP A 95 -10.06 1.27 -13.83
CA ASP A 95 -10.82 2.50 -13.67
C ASP A 95 -10.06 3.43 -12.71
N SER A 96 -10.58 4.65 -12.56
CA SER A 96 -10.10 5.57 -11.53
C SER A 96 -10.23 4.91 -10.16
N CYS A 97 -9.23 5.07 -9.31
CA CYS A 97 -9.22 4.39 -8.02
C CYS A 97 -8.32 5.10 -7.02
N ILE A 98 -8.44 4.66 -5.76
CA ILE A 98 -7.60 5.11 -4.65
C ILE A 98 -6.84 3.91 -4.13
N ILE A 99 -5.52 4.05 -3.98
CA ILE A 99 -4.66 3.01 -3.41
C ILE A 99 -4.11 3.54 -2.08
N VAL A 100 -4.33 2.81 -1.01
CA VAL A 100 -3.90 3.20 0.34
C VAL A 100 -2.69 2.38 0.75
N GLY A 101 -1.56 3.04 0.97
CA GLY A 101 -0.33 2.38 1.40
C GLY A 101 0.27 1.46 0.36
N ARG A 102 0.99 0.42 0.83
CA ARG A 102 1.55 -0.67 0.00
C ARG A 102 2.47 -0.19 -1.11
N CYS A 103 3.16 0.94 -0.91
CA CYS A 103 4.04 1.52 -1.93
C CYS A 103 3.31 1.87 -3.23
N GLY A 104 2.01 2.19 -3.15
CA GLY A 104 1.20 2.48 -4.33
C GLY A 104 1.78 3.58 -5.20
N ALA A 105 2.29 4.65 -4.58
CA ALA A 105 2.91 5.75 -5.32
C ALA A 105 4.11 5.29 -6.13
N TYR A 106 4.92 4.39 -5.59
CA TYR A 106 6.06 3.83 -6.31
C TYR A 106 5.61 2.91 -7.44
N CYS A 107 4.67 2.01 -7.15
CA CYS A 107 4.17 1.06 -8.15
C CYS A 107 3.52 1.75 -9.35
N LEU A 108 2.93 2.93 -9.11
CA LEU A 108 2.22 3.70 -10.13
C LEU A 108 2.98 4.96 -10.57
N ARG A 109 4.28 5.02 -10.31
CA ARG A 109 5.10 6.20 -10.61
C ARG A 109 5.06 6.65 -12.07
N ASN A 110 4.75 5.75 -12.97
CA ASN A 110 4.66 6.04 -14.39
C ASN A 110 3.24 6.36 -14.87
N GLU A 111 2.27 6.37 -13.95
CA GLU A 111 0.89 6.70 -14.29
C GLU A 111 0.78 8.20 -14.56
N PRO A 112 0.33 8.62 -15.78
CA PRO A 112 0.31 10.06 -16.13
C PRO A 112 -0.61 10.90 -15.27
N ARG A 113 -1.68 10.31 -14.74
CA ARG A 113 -2.66 11.02 -13.91
C ARG A 113 -2.66 10.49 -12.49
N LEU A 114 -1.53 10.62 -11.83
CA LEU A 114 -1.33 10.17 -10.46
C LEU A 114 -1.31 11.38 -9.52
N LEU A 115 -2.20 11.38 -8.53
CA LEU A 115 -2.16 12.32 -7.41
C LEU A 115 -1.65 11.58 -6.18
N ARG A 116 -0.57 12.08 -5.61
CA ARG A 116 0.04 11.53 -4.39
C ARG A 116 -0.42 12.35 -3.20
N VAL A 117 -1.00 11.68 -2.20
CA VAL A 117 -1.48 12.30 -0.97
C VAL A 117 -0.77 11.65 0.21
N TYR A 118 -0.31 12.49 1.14
CA TYR A 118 0.28 12.02 2.39
C TYR A 118 -0.53 12.56 3.55
N VAL A 119 -1.05 11.66 4.39
CA VAL A 119 -1.88 12.04 5.55
C VAL A 119 -1.03 11.91 6.81
N TYR A 120 -0.95 12.98 7.58
CA TYR A 120 -0.17 13.00 8.82
C TYR A 120 -0.98 13.68 9.93
N ALA A 121 -0.56 13.48 11.17
CA ALA A 121 -1.18 14.11 12.33
C ALA A 121 -0.13 14.25 13.43
N PRO A 122 -0.33 15.20 14.38
CA PRO A 122 0.57 15.31 15.52
C PRO A 122 0.64 14.03 16.32
N TYR A 123 1.79 13.80 16.94
CA TYR A 123 2.03 12.57 17.70
C TYR A 123 0.95 12.32 18.77
N GLU A 124 0.56 13.34 19.50
CA GLU A 124 -0.47 13.23 20.55
C GLU A 124 -1.82 12.74 20.01
N VAL A 125 -2.18 13.25 18.82
CA VAL A 125 -3.43 12.84 18.16
C VAL A 125 -3.34 11.38 17.72
N ARG A 126 -2.21 11.01 17.13
CA ARG A 126 -2.01 9.64 16.64
C ARG A 126 -2.03 8.61 17.77
N VAL A 127 -1.46 8.96 18.91
CA VAL A 127 -1.47 8.09 20.09
C VAL A 127 -2.89 7.85 20.60
N LYS A 128 -3.73 8.88 20.62
CA LYS A 128 -5.12 8.74 21.03
C LYS A 128 -5.94 7.85 20.09
N ASN A 129 -5.53 7.78 18.82
CA ASN A 129 -6.25 7.02 17.81
C ASN A 129 -5.81 5.57 17.72
N CYS A 130 -4.84 5.17 18.50
CA CYS A 130 -4.34 3.79 18.50
C CYS A 130 -5.08 2.92 19.51
#